data_f2c94d28b74b34b0eda29fccdb915845
#
_entry.id   f2c94d28b74b34b0eda29fccdb915845
#
_cell.length_a   1.000
_cell.length_b   1.000
_cell.length_c   1.000
_cell.angle_alpha   90.00
_cell.angle_beta   90.00
_cell.angle_gamma   90.00
#
_symmetry.space_group_name_H-M   'P 1'
#
loop_
_entity.id
_entity.type
_entity.pdbx_description
1 polymer ?
#
loop_
_entity_poly.entity_id
_entity_poly.type
_entity_poly.pdbx_seq_one_letter_code
_entity_poly.pdbx_strand_id
1 'polypeptide(L)'
;LGDVYKRQQLEEVTFRRTVIPVPELLEAAEKYFRKVSRGVAASVVFSIETVSESVIGDVNQLHFLLENLIDEALFVPVAGKIRLTCAVEDDFVRFLFTDMRREKTREELNQLFYPNLARMTAGEKGKLCGTEYLLCKQIIRDHDEFAGRRGCRINAEPAEKGGFAVYFTLPRYLKRIQPGR
;
A
#
# COMPACT_ATOMS: atom_id res chain seq x y z
N LEU A 1 -21.35 -2.00 18.21
CA LEU A 1 -21.98 -2.05 16.88
C LEU A 1 -22.25 -0.64 16.31
N GLY A 2 -22.77 0.28 17.12
CA GLY A 2 -23.03 1.65 16.67
C GLY A 2 -21.76 2.43 16.31
N ASP A 3 -20.66 2.22 17.00
CA ASP A 3 -19.41 2.94 16.75
C ASP A 3 -18.72 2.48 15.47
N VAL A 4 -18.76 1.18 15.17
CA VAL A 4 -18.23 0.63 13.93
C VAL A 4 -19.02 1.14 12.72
N TYR A 5 -20.33 1.17 12.83
CA TYR A 5 -21.22 1.68 11.78
C TYR A 5 -21.01 3.18 11.54
N LYS A 6 -20.93 3.97 12.60
CA LYS A 6 -20.66 5.42 12.51
C LYS A 6 -19.28 5.69 11.90
N ARG A 7 -18.27 4.88 12.23
CA ARG A 7 -16.93 5.01 11.68
C ARG A 7 -16.92 4.71 10.17
N GLN A 8 -17.63 3.67 9.73
CA GLN A 8 -17.76 3.37 8.30
C GLN A 8 -18.44 4.50 7.52
N GLN A 9 -19.54 5.05 8.05
CA GLN A 9 -20.22 6.18 7.42
C GLN A 9 -19.35 7.44 7.37
N LEU A 10 -18.58 7.71 8.42
CA LEU A 10 -17.66 8.83 8.45
C LEU A 10 -16.52 8.66 7.46
N GLU A 11 -16.01 7.44 7.29
CA GLU A 11 -14.97 7.13 6.30
C GLU A 11 -15.48 7.32 4.87
N GLU A 12 -16.71 6.89 4.56
CA GLU A 12 -17.34 7.11 3.25
C GLU A 12 -17.54 8.60 2.96
N VAL A 13 -17.97 9.38 3.94
CA VAL A 13 -18.20 10.83 3.82
C VAL A 13 -16.89 11.61 3.78
N THR A 14 -15.79 11.05 4.31
CA THR A 14 -14.53 11.77 4.46
C THR A 14 -13.47 11.45 3.41
N PHE A 15 -13.77 10.63 2.38
CA PHE A 15 -12.84 10.40 1.29
C PHE A 15 -12.52 11.71 0.57
N ARG A 16 -11.28 12.18 0.69
CA ARG A 16 -10.83 13.44 0.10
C ARG A 16 -10.03 13.18 -1.16
N ARG A 17 -10.71 13.25 -2.29
CA ARG A 17 -10.10 13.07 -3.58
C ARG A 17 -9.20 14.25 -3.94
N THR A 18 -7.91 14.01 -4.06
CA THR A 18 -6.92 15.00 -4.46
C THR A 18 -5.97 14.45 -5.52
N VAL A 19 -5.23 15.35 -6.16
CA VAL A 19 -4.14 14.98 -7.06
C VAL A 19 -2.86 14.92 -6.25
N ILE A 20 -2.18 13.78 -6.30
CA ILE A 20 -1.01 13.49 -5.45
C ILE A 20 0.18 13.18 -6.35
N PRO A 21 1.26 13.97 -6.30
CA PRO A 21 2.49 13.62 -7.00
C PRO A 21 3.05 12.30 -6.49
N VAL A 22 3.33 11.37 -7.40
CA VAL A 22 3.89 10.06 -7.05
C VAL A 22 5.20 10.18 -6.26
N PRO A 23 6.15 11.06 -6.64
CA PRO A 23 7.38 11.22 -5.87
C PRO A 23 7.14 11.56 -4.39
N GLU A 24 6.18 12.43 -4.11
CA GLU A 24 5.85 12.81 -2.72
C GLU A 24 5.33 11.62 -1.92
N LEU A 25 4.51 10.78 -2.57
CA LEU A 25 3.95 9.59 -1.93
C LEU A 25 5.05 8.58 -1.57
N LEU A 26 5.99 8.34 -2.48
CA LEU A 26 7.09 7.41 -2.26
C LEU A 26 8.10 7.95 -1.24
N GLU A 27 8.38 9.25 -1.27
CA GLU A 27 9.26 9.89 -0.28
C GLU A 27 8.68 9.81 1.13
N ALA A 28 7.36 9.96 1.27
CA ALA A 28 6.69 9.79 2.55
C ALA A 28 6.83 8.36 3.08
N ALA A 29 6.74 7.37 2.21
CA ALA A 29 6.94 5.97 2.57
C ALA A 29 8.39 5.72 3.04
N GLU A 30 9.37 6.25 2.32
CA GLU A 30 10.78 6.13 2.71
C GLU A 30 11.06 6.79 4.06
N LYS A 31 10.48 7.96 4.29
CA LYS A 31 10.61 8.66 5.57
C LYS A 31 10.01 7.86 6.72
N TYR A 32 8.85 7.27 6.49
CA TYR A 32 8.20 6.40 7.48
C TYR A 32 9.05 5.18 7.78
N PHE A 33 9.60 4.52 6.76
CA PHE A 33 10.49 3.37 6.93
C PHE A 33 11.69 3.74 7.80
N ARG A 34 12.35 4.85 7.53
CA ARG A 34 13.51 5.30 8.31
C ARG A 34 13.15 5.53 9.78
N LYS A 35 11.94 6.04 10.03
CA LYS A 35 11.45 6.27 11.39
C LYS A 35 11.23 4.98 12.16
N VAL A 36 10.52 4.01 11.56
CA VAL A 36 10.10 2.78 12.26
C VAL A 36 11.16 1.69 12.25
N SER A 37 12.14 1.75 11.35
CA SER A 37 13.23 0.77 11.27
C SER A 37 14.36 1.05 12.27
N ARG A 38 14.33 2.18 12.96
CA ARG A 38 15.35 2.51 13.98
C ARG A 38 15.33 1.48 15.10
N GLY A 39 16.44 0.77 15.26
CA GLY A 39 16.62 -0.22 16.32
C GLY A 39 15.98 -1.58 16.06
N VAL A 40 15.30 -1.81 14.94
CA VAL A 40 14.59 -3.06 14.68
C VAL A 40 15.35 -3.99 13.75
N ALA A 41 15.96 -3.49 12.69
CA ALA A 41 16.73 -4.33 11.78
C ALA A 41 17.71 -3.46 10.98
N ALA A 42 18.89 -3.28 11.53
CA ALA A 42 19.98 -2.53 10.86
C ALA A 42 20.36 -3.10 9.49
N SER A 43 19.87 -4.27 9.14
CA SER A 43 20.19 -5.01 7.91
C SER A 43 19.09 -5.02 6.85
N VAL A 44 17.96 -4.34 7.08
CA VAL A 44 16.90 -4.21 6.06
C VAL A 44 17.13 -2.93 5.27
N VAL A 45 17.28 -3.06 3.96
CA VAL A 45 17.46 -1.93 3.05
C VAL A 45 16.16 -1.68 2.32
N PHE A 46 15.67 -0.45 2.37
CA PHE A 46 14.48 -0.01 1.65
C PHE A 46 14.87 0.94 0.52
N SER A 47 14.44 0.66 -0.69
CA SER A 47 14.70 1.50 -1.85
C SER A 47 13.42 1.88 -2.58
N ILE A 48 13.40 3.07 -3.15
CA ILE A 48 12.28 3.57 -3.95
C ILE A 48 12.72 3.89 -5.36
N GLU A 49 11.83 3.67 -6.33
CA GLU A 49 11.95 4.17 -7.70
C GLU A 49 10.65 4.84 -8.09
N THR A 50 10.72 6.09 -8.47
CA THR A 50 9.54 6.91 -8.76
C THR A 50 9.38 7.19 -10.26
N VAL A 51 8.22 7.74 -10.62
CA VAL A 51 7.93 8.27 -11.96
C VAL A 51 7.41 9.70 -11.82
N SER A 52 7.62 10.52 -12.87
CA SER A 52 7.12 11.91 -12.91
C SER A 52 5.65 11.95 -13.29
N GLU A 53 4.81 11.39 -12.43
CA GLU A 53 3.36 11.31 -12.60
C GLU A 53 2.67 11.75 -11.33
N SER A 54 1.36 12.01 -11.43
CA SER A 54 0.48 12.20 -10.29
C SER A 54 -0.67 11.21 -10.37
N VAL A 55 -1.20 10.84 -9.21
CA VAL A 55 -2.35 9.95 -9.10
C VAL A 55 -3.50 10.68 -8.42
N ILE A 56 -4.70 10.12 -8.54
CA ILE A 56 -5.89 10.62 -7.86
C ILE A 56 -6.21 9.69 -6.71
N GLY A 57 -6.37 10.24 -5.53
CA GLY A 57 -6.70 9.46 -4.35
C GLY A 57 -6.83 10.30 -3.09
N ASP A 58 -6.96 9.61 -1.97
CA ASP A 58 -6.93 10.23 -0.65
C ASP A 58 -5.54 10.04 -0.05
N VAL A 59 -4.82 11.14 0.12
CA VAL A 59 -3.42 11.12 0.54
C VAL A 59 -3.23 10.45 1.91
N ASN A 60 -4.15 10.67 2.84
CA ASN A 60 -4.05 10.08 4.18
C ASN A 60 -4.25 8.57 4.14
N GLN A 61 -5.23 8.10 3.37
CA GLN A 61 -5.45 6.68 3.18
C GLN A 61 -4.27 5.99 2.48
N LEU A 62 -3.67 6.66 1.49
CA LEU A 62 -2.53 6.11 0.76
C LEU A 62 -1.27 6.08 1.62
N HIS A 63 -1.03 7.08 2.46
CA HIS A 63 0.03 7.01 3.46
C HIS A 63 -0.18 5.82 4.40
N PHE A 64 -1.40 5.63 4.88
CA PHE A 64 -1.73 4.53 5.77
C PHE A 64 -1.53 3.17 5.10
N LEU A 65 -1.90 3.06 3.82
CA LEU A 65 -1.65 1.84 3.03
C LEU A 65 -0.16 1.50 2.99
N LEU A 66 0.68 2.47 2.64
CA LEU A 66 2.13 2.26 2.55
C LEU A 66 2.74 1.96 3.93
N GLU A 67 2.27 2.63 4.97
CA GLU A 67 2.69 2.36 6.35
C GLU A 67 2.34 0.93 6.76
N ASN A 68 1.16 0.44 6.41
CA ASN A 68 0.76 -0.94 6.69
C ASN A 68 1.65 -1.97 5.96
N LEU A 69 2.00 -1.71 4.71
CA LEU A 69 2.91 -2.59 3.97
C LEU A 69 4.30 -2.62 4.63
N ILE A 70 4.79 -1.49 5.06
CA ILE A 70 6.08 -1.37 5.75
C ILE A 70 6.04 -2.07 7.11
N ASP A 71 5.00 -1.84 7.91
CA ASP A 71 4.84 -2.46 9.22
C ASP A 71 4.79 -3.98 9.10
N GLU A 72 4.06 -4.49 8.12
CA GLU A 72 3.98 -5.93 7.86
C GLU A 72 5.35 -6.51 7.49
N ALA A 73 6.08 -5.82 6.62
CA ALA A 73 7.41 -6.26 6.23
C ALA A 73 8.38 -6.28 7.41
N LEU A 74 8.36 -5.27 8.26
CA LEU A 74 9.25 -5.15 9.41
C LEU A 74 8.87 -6.03 10.60
N PHE A 75 7.66 -6.63 10.57
CA PHE A 75 7.27 -7.60 11.59
C PHE A 75 8.22 -8.81 11.61
N VAL A 76 8.79 -9.17 10.46
CA VAL A 76 9.77 -10.24 10.35
C VAL A 76 11.16 -9.60 10.24
N PRO A 77 12.01 -9.73 11.28
CA PRO A 77 13.32 -9.09 11.32
C PRO A 77 14.40 -9.89 10.58
N VAL A 78 14.18 -10.13 9.29
CA VAL A 78 15.13 -10.84 8.41
C VAL A 78 15.87 -9.81 7.57
N ALA A 79 17.18 -9.94 7.48
CA ALA A 79 18.03 -9.08 6.66
C ALA A 79 17.68 -9.20 5.18
N GLY A 80 17.88 -8.12 4.44
CA GLY A 80 17.71 -8.11 3.00
C GLY A 80 17.06 -6.85 2.47
N LYS A 81 16.45 -6.94 1.32
CA LYS A 81 16.01 -5.79 0.54
C LYS A 81 14.49 -5.75 0.34
N ILE A 82 13.92 -4.57 0.52
CA ILE A 82 12.53 -4.24 0.20
C ILE A 82 12.57 -3.09 -0.80
N ARG A 83 11.74 -3.18 -1.84
CA ARG A 83 11.67 -2.16 -2.89
C ARG A 83 10.24 -1.69 -3.09
N LEU A 84 10.08 -0.38 -3.26
CA LEU A 84 8.83 0.24 -3.70
C LEU A 84 9.09 0.92 -5.04
N THR A 85 8.52 0.37 -6.09
CA THR A 85 8.67 0.87 -7.45
C THR A 85 7.31 1.19 -8.05
N CYS A 86 7.28 1.96 -9.13
CA CYS A 86 6.05 2.26 -9.83
C CYS A 86 6.30 2.44 -11.32
N ALA A 87 5.23 2.25 -12.09
CA ALA A 87 5.26 2.39 -13.54
C ALA A 87 3.89 2.83 -14.04
N VAL A 88 3.88 3.54 -15.16
CA VAL A 88 2.63 3.90 -15.84
C VAL A 88 2.08 2.66 -16.55
N GLU A 89 0.81 2.38 -16.33
CA GLU A 89 0.07 1.30 -16.97
C GLU A 89 -1.26 1.88 -17.48
N ASP A 90 -1.29 2.29 -18.73
CA ASP A 90 -2.43 2.96 -19.36
C ASP A 90 -2.88 4.21 -18.57
N ASP A 91 -4.12 4.25 -18.12
CA ASP A 91 -4.68 5.36 -17.35
C ASP A 91 -4.43 5.22 -15.82
N PHE A 92 -3.57 4.29 -15.43
CA PHE A 92 -3.24 4.02 -14.04
C PHE A 92 -1.73 4.12 -13.81
N VAL A 93 -1.35 4.28 -12.57
CA VAL A 93 0.01 4.04 -12.10
C VAL A 93 -0.02 2.77 -11.26
N ARG A 94 0.84 1.84 -11.60
CA ARG A 94 1.01 0.59 -10.87
C ARG A 94 2.15 0.74 -9.90
N PHE A 95 1.88 0.44 -8.63
CA PHE A 95 2.85 0.45 -7.55
C PHE A 95 3.18 -0.99 -7.19
N LEU A 96 4.46 -1.25 -6.94
CA LEU A 96 4.95 -2.58 -6.63
C LEU A 96 5.80 -2.53 -5.36
N PHE A 97 5.32 -3.16 -4.31
CA PHE A 97 6.04 -3.30 -3.04
C PHE A 97 6.61 -4.73 -2.97
N THR A 98 7.92 -4.86 -3.17
CA THR A 98 8.58 -6.16 -3.27
C THR A 98 9.40 -6.43 -2.02
N ASP A 99 9.13 -7.56 -1.37
CA ASP A 99 9.94 -8.08 -0.28
C ASP A 99 10.82 -9.22 -0.83
N MET A 100 12.09 -8.93 -1.01
CA MET A 100 13.06 -9.87 -1.58
C MET A 100 13.63 -10.83 -0.53
N ARG A 101 13.23 -10.69 0.72
CA ARG A 101 13.77 -11.46 1.84
C ARG A 101 13.03 -12.77 2.09
N ARG A 102 11.80 -12.87 1.61
CA ARG A 102 10.91 -13.98 1.93
C ARG A 102 10.22 -14.51 0.70
N GLU A 103 10.25 -15.82 0.54
CA GLU A 103 9.45 -16.53 -0.45
C GLU A 103 8.08 -16.84 0.14
N LYS A 104 7.05 -16.79 -0.69
CA LYS A 104 5.70 -17.22 -0.35
C LYS A 104 5.18 -18.16 -1.42
N THR A 105 4.51 -19.24 -0.98
CA THR A 105 3.83 -20.15 -1.89
C THR A 105 2.63 -19.45 -2.52
N ARG A 106 2.14 -19.99 -3.62
CA ARG A 106 0.92 -19.47 -4.25
C ARG A 106 -0.26 -19.50 -3.28
N GLU A 107 -0.36 -20.55 -2.48
CA GLU A 107 -1.40 -20.66 -1.47
C GLU A 107 -1.30 -19.55 -0.41
N GLU A 108 -0.10 -19.28 0.09
CA GLU A 108 0.14 -18.17 1.01
C GLU A 108 -0.21 -16.81 0.37
N LEU A 109 0.12 -16.61 -0.91
CA LEU A 109 -0.23 -15.38 -1.63
C LEU A 109 -1.74 -15.24 -1.79
N ASN A 110 -2.45 -16.32 -2.08
CA ASN A 110 -3.91 -16.33 -2.19
C ASN A 110 -4.60 -15.99 -0.86
N GLN A 111 -3.96 -16.29 0.26
CA GLN A 111 -4.47 -16.03 1.60
C GLN A 111 -4.00 -14.69 2.20
N LEU A 112 -3.13 -13.96 1.49
CA LEU A 112 -2.44 -12.80 2.04
C LEU A 112 -3.39 -11.72 2.58
N PHE A 113 -4.48 -11.48 1.88
CA PHE A 113 -5.44 -10.40 2.23
C PHE A 113 -6.51 -10.84 3.23
N TYR A 114 -6.45 -12.09 3.70
CA TYR A 114 -7.32 -12.56 4.76
C TYR A 114 -6.69 -12.33 6.12
N PRO A 115 -7.48 -12.11 7.18
CA PRO A 115 -6.94 -11.91 8.53
C PRO A 115 -6.08 -13.10 8.97
N ASN A 116 -4.90 -12.81 9.51
CA ASN A 116 -4.04 -13.83 10.08
C ASN A 116 -4.37 -13.99 11.57
N LEU A 117 -5.20 -14.96 11.89
CA LEU A 117 -5.70 -15.17 13.26
C LEU A 117 -4.58 -15.47 14.25
N ALA A 118 -3.53 -16.20 13.84
CA ALA A 118 -2.39 -16.49 14.71
C ALA A 118 -1.63 -15.21 15.11
N ARG A 119 -1.45 -14.28 14.19
CA ARG A 119 -0.82 -13.00 14.48
C ARG A 119 -1.72 -12.07 15.28
N MET A 120 -3.03 -12.11 15.01
CA MET A 120 -4.00 -11.31 15.77
C MET A 120 -4.03 -11.68 17.24
N THR A 121 -3.89 -12.97 17.56
CA THR A 121 -3.87 -13.46 18.94
C THR A 121 -2.51 -13.26 19.63
N ALA A 122 -1.42 -13.21 18.85
CA ALA A 122 -0.08 -12.95 19.37
C ALA A 122 0.27 -11.46 19.43
N GLY A 123 -0.65 -10.58 19.05
CA GLY A 123 -0.43 -9.13 18.98
C GLY A 123 -0.14 -8.52 20.34
N GLU A 124 1.02 -7.87 20.45
CA GLU A 124 1.41 -7.17 21.66
C GLU A 124 0.71 -5.83 21.81
N LYS A 125 0.20 -5.55 23.00
CA LYS A 125 -0.17 -4.20 23.49
C LYS A 125 -1.12 -3.40 22.57
N GLY A 126 -2.22 -3.99 22.14
CA GLY A 126 -3.31 -3.26 21.50
C GLY A 126 -3.08 -2.89 20.02
N LYS A 127 -1.99 -3.32 19.40
CA LYS A 127 -1.83 -3.25 17.95
C LYS A 127 -2.56 -4.43 17.31
N LEU A 128 -3.48 -4.15 16.40
CA LEU A 128 -4.12 -5.15 15.55
C LEU A 128 -3.11 -5.67 14.53
N CYS A 129 -2.23 -6.59 14.94
CA CYS A 129 -1.32 -7.28 14.04
C CYS A 129 -2.09 -8.32 13.23
N GLY A 130 -1.74 -8.49 11.94
CA GLY A 130 -2.35 -9.49 11.08
C GLY A 130 -3.51 -8.98 10.22
N THR A 131 -3.83 -7.70 10.29
CA THR A 131 -4.88 -7.06 9.49
C THR A 131 -4.32 -6.07 8.47
N GLU A 132 -3.02 -5.87 8.40
CA GLU A 132 -2.39 -4.86 7.56
C GLU A 132 -2.75 -5.01 6.08
N TYR A 133 -2.68 -6.23 5.54
CA TYR A 133 -3.04 -6.48 4.15
C TYR A 133 -4.54 -6.33 3.90
N LEU A 134 -5.37 -6.71 4.85
CA LEU A 134 -6.82 -6.52 4.77
C LEU A 134 -7.16 -5.03 4.71
N LEU A 135 -6.51 -4.22 5.53
CA LEU A 135 -6.67 -2.75 5.52
C LEU A 135 -6.23 -2.16 4.19
N CYS A 136 -5.13 -2.63 3.62
CA CYS A 136 -4.68 -2.22 2.29
C CYS A 136 -5.75 -2.53 1.22
N LYS A 137 -6.34 -3.70 1.27
CA LYS A 137 -7.41 -4.09 0.35
C LYS A 137 -8.62 -3.17 0.48
N GLN A 138 -9.01 -2.84 1.71
CA GLN A 138 -10.14 -1.92 1.95
C GLN A 138 -9.84 -0.53 1.39
N ILE A 139 -8.63 -0.02 1.59
CA ILE A 139 -8.22 1.29 1.06
C ILE A 139 -8.31 1.31 -0.47
N ILE A 140 -7.82 0.28 -1.13
CA ILE A 140 -7.89 0.23 -2.60
C ILE A 140 -9.33 0.06 -3.10
N ARG A 141 -10.18 -0.65 -2.39
CA ARG A 141 -11.63 -0.69 -2.70
C ARG A 141 -12.26 0.68 -2.66
N ASP A 142 -11.95 1.46 -1.63
CA ASP A 142 -12.46 2.82 -1.48
C ASP A 142 -11.95 3.71 -2.62
N HIS A 143 -10.71 3.54 -3.03
CA HIS A 143 -10.16 4.25 -4.18
C HIS A 143 -10.85 3.84 -5.48
N ASP A 144 -11.15 2.56 -5.67
CA ASP A 144 -11.88 2.09 -6.84
C ASP A 144 -13.26 2.75 -6.93
N GLU A 145 -13.90 2.96 -5.81
CA GLU A 145 -15.23 3.57 -5.74
C GLU A 145 -15.19 5.10 -5.82
N PHE A 146 -14.25 5.76 -5.13
CA PHE A 146 -14.31 7.20 -4.89
C PHE A 146 -13.25 8.03 -5.62
N ALA A 147 -12.21 7.42 -6.21
CA ALA A 147 -11.14 8.17 -6.86
C ALA A 147 -11.50 8.71 -8.25
N GLY A 148 -12.67 8.35 -8.78
CA GLY A 148 -13.18 8.91 -10.03
C GLY A 148 -12.92 8.06 -11.27
N ARG A 149 -12.21 6.95 -11.16
CA ARG A 149 -12.02 5.98 -12.26
C ARG A 149 -11.97 4.58 -11.69
N ARG A 150 -12.79 3.68 -12.25
CA ARG A 150 -12.79 2.27 -11.88
C ARG A 150 -11.58 1.56 -12.45
N GLY A 151 -11.07 0.57 -11.74
CA GLY A 151 -9.92 -0.22 -12.14
C GLY A 151 -8.80 -0.24 -11.11
N CYS A 152 -9.00 0.37 -9.95
CA CYS A 152 -8.08 0.24 -8.83
C CYS A 152 -8.15 -1.18 -8.28
N ARG A 153 -7.00 -1.82 -8.17
CA ARG A 153 -6.91 -3.21 -7.68
C ARG A 153 -5.64 -3.38 -6.85
N ILE A 154 -5.67 -4.36 -5.98
CA ILE A 154 -4.50 -4.79 -5.20
C ILE A 154 -4.43 -6.31 -5.24
N ASN A 155 -3.24 -6.82 -5.41
CA ASN A 155 -3.00 -8.27 -5.42
C ASN A 155 -1.56 -8.58 -5.03
N ALA A 156 -1.24 -9.86 -4.91
CA ALA A 156 0.11 -10.31 -4.60
C ALA A 156 0.56 -11.36 -5.61
N GLU A 157 1.85 -11.36 -5.92
CA GLU A 157 2.45 -12.27 -6.90
C GLU A 157 3.87 -12.65 -6.48
N PRO A 158 4.41 -13.78 -6.96
CA PRO A 158 5.84 -14.05 -6.80
C PRO A 158 6.65 -12.97 -7.52
N ALA A 159 7.75 -12.53 -6.92
CA ALA A 159 8.64 -11.56 -7.53
C ALA A 159 9.56 -12.24 -8.54
N GLU A 160 9.89 -11.54 -9.64
CA GLU A 160 10.72 -12.10 -10.71
C GLU A 160 12.11 -12.51 -10.25
N LYS A 161 12.70 -11.75 -9.32
CA LYS A 161 14.06 -11.98 -8.83
C LYS A 161 14.12 -12.57 -7.42
N GLY A 162 13.07 -13.26 -7.02
CA GLY A 162 12.95 -13.85 -5.69
C GLY A 162 12.13 -13.00 -4.73
N GLY A 163 11.49 -13.66 -3.78
CA GLY A 163 10.57 -13.04 -2.85
C GLY A 163 9.16 -12.92 -3.42
N PHE A 164 8.37 -12.02 -2.87
CA PHE A 164 7.02 -11.76 -3.33
C PHE A 164 6.75 -10.26 -3.40
N ALA A 165 5.75 -9.89 -4.17
CA ALA A 165 5.36 -8.50 -4.33
C ALA A 165 3.86 -8.30 -4.12
N VAL A 166 3.52 -7.20 -3.47
CA VAL A 166 2.15 -6.67 -3.44
C VAL A 166 2.10 -5.53 -4.43
N TYR A 167 1.17 -5.57 -5.36
CA TYR A 167 0.97 -4.48 -6.30
C TYR A 167 -0.42 -3.88 -6.17
N PHE A 168 -0.53 -2.58 -6.43
CA PHE A 168 -1.81 -1.90 -6.49
C PHE A 168 -1.77 -0.83 -7.56
N THR A 169 -2.95 -0.47 -8.06
CA THR A 169 -3.10 0.53 -9.12
C THR A 169 -3.97 1.68 -8.64
N LEU A 170 -3.58 2.89 -9.04
CA LEU A 170 -4.33 4.11 -8.77
C LEU A 170 -4.55 4.87 -10.07
N PRO A 171 -5.65 5.63 -10.19
CA PRO A 171 -5.90 6.43 -11.39
C PRO A 171 -4.78 7.44 -11.61
N ARG A 172 -4.23 7.46 -12.80
CA ARG A 172 -3.27 8.47 -13.23
C ARG A 172 -4.01 9.78 -13.44
N TYR A 173 -3.45 10.88 -12.95
CA TYR A 173 -3.97 12.20 -13.25
C TYR A 173 -3.68 12.53 -14.70
N LEU A 174 -4.72 12.72 -15.50
CA LEU A 174 -4.64 13.10 -16.89
C LEU A 174 -5.05 14.55 -17.00
N LYS A 175 -4.09 15.42 -17.37
CA LYS A 175 -4.38 16.81 -17.61
C LYS A 175 -5.28 16.93 -18.86
N ARG A 176 -6.54 17.36 -18.67
CA ARG A 176 -7.42 17.59 -19.81
C ARG A 176 -6.86 18.72 -20.66
N ILE A 177 -6.56 18.41 -21.92
CA ILE A 177 -6.35 19.44 -22.92
C ILE A 177 -7.72 20.05 -23.17
N GLN A 178 -7.91 21.30 -22.76
CA GLN A 178 -9.13 22.00 -23.12
C GLN A 178 -9.19 22.13 -24.63
N PRO A 179 -10.35 21.77 -25.28
CA PRO A 179 -10.50 21.96 -26.70
C PRO A 179 -10.21 23.42 -27.02
N GLY A 180 -9.37 23.63 -28.04
CA GLY A 180 -8.71 24.88 -28.32
C GLY A 180 -9.61 26.12 -28.35
N ARG A 181 -9.07 27.15 -27.80
CA ARG A 181 -9.56 28.50 -28.06
C ARG A 181 -9.16 28.91 -29.47
#